data_50834b7c1071b3e9c3994d854d049042
#
_entry.id   50834b7c1071b3e9c3994d854d049042
#
_cell.length_a   1.000
_cell.length_b   1.000
_cell.length_c   1.000
_cell.angle_alpha   90.00
_cell.angle_beta   90.00
_cell.angle_gamma   90.00
#
_symmetry.space_group_name_H-M   'P 1'
#
loop_
_entity.id
_entity.type
_entity.pdbx_description
1 polymer ?
#
loop_
_entity_poly.entity_id
_entity_poly.type
_entity_poly.pdbx_seq_one_letter_code
_entity_poly.pdbx_strand_id
1 'polypeptide(L)'
;AVTSGKDFTAVVNDLLEEAIKTHHCPGIVFVEGISGKRARIAGTGIEVWEVVATYKSVGGDLRRLGKAYHWLTSQQMKSAIGYYDFYKAEIDALIAKNEGWTLEEVRKRYPILVSSKR
;
A
#
# COMPACT_ATOMS: atom_id res chain seq x y z
N ALA A 1 -14.44 0.02 28.72
CA ALA A 1 -15.61 -0.37 27.93
C ALA A 1 -15.21 -0.95 26.60
N VAL A 2 -15.86 -1.97 26.22
CA VAL A 2 -15.59 -2.61 24.96
C VAL A 2 -16.31 -1.85 23.86
N THR A 3 -15.56 -1.46 22.86
CA THR A 3 -16.14 -0.80 21.71
C THR A 3 -15.64 -1.54 20.48
N SER A 4 -16.45 -1.58 19.44
CA SER A 4 -16.06 -2.15 18.15
C SER A 4 -15.66 -3.62 18.23
N GLY A 5 -16.01 -4.30 19.30
CA GLY A 5 -15.70 -5.71 19.44
C GLY A 5 -14.25 -6.05 19.72
N LYS A 6 -13.42 -5.04 20.00
CA LYS A 6 -12.02 -5.27 20.32
C LYS A 6 -11.82 -5.19 21.81
N ASP A 7 -11.02 -6.09 22.36
CA ASP A 7 -10.66 -6.01 23.75
C ASP A 7 -9.46 -5.09 23.93
N PHE A 8 -9.09 -4.83 25.17
CA PHE A 8 -8.01 -3.92 25.51
C PHE A 8 -6.68 -4.38 24.90
N THR A 9 -6.41 -5.66 24.97
CA THR A 9 -5.16 -6.22 24.47
C THR A 9 -5.03 -6.00 22.96
N ALA A 10 -6.12 -6.23 22.23
CA ALA A 10 -6.11 -6.04 20.77
C ALA A 10 -5.86 -4.58 20.40
N VAL A 11 -6.47 -3.65 21.15
CA VAL A 11 -6.27 -2.22 20.89
C VAL A 11 -4.82 -1.83 21.15
N VAL A 12 -4.23 -2.31 22.24
CA VAL A 12 -2.83 -2.01 22.55
C VAL A 12 -1.91 -2.57 21.48
N ASN A 13 -2.16 -3.79 21.04
CA ASN A 13 -1.35 -4.41 20.00
C ASN A 13 -1.43 -3.63 18.70
N ASP A 14 -2.61 -3.16 18.32
CA ASP A 14 -2.78 -2.35 17.12
C ASP A 14 -1.97 -1.06 17.20
N LEU A 15 -2.01 -0.40 18.36
CA LEU A 15 -1.27 0.84 18.55
C LEU A 15 0.23 0.62 18.50
N LEU A 16 0.71 -0.47 19.08
CA LEU A 16 2.12 -0.81 19.05
C LEU A 16 2.58 -1.12 17.63
N GLU A 17 1.78 -1.86 16.88
CA GLU A 17 2.10 -2.19 15.51
C GLU A 17 2.20 -0.93 14.66
N GLU A 18 1.24 -0.03 14.83
CA GLU A 18 1.25 1.24 14.09
C GLU A 18 2.47 2.08 14.44
N ALA A 19 2.85 2.12 15.73
CA ALA A 19 4.02 2.87 16.16
C ALA A 19 5.28 2.30 15.54
N ILE A 20 5.40 0.98 15.46
CA ILE A 20 6.55 0.33 14.84
C ILE A 20 6.61 0.68 13.36
N LYS A 21 5.49 0.61 12.66
CA LYS A 21 5.43 0.95 11.24
C LYS A 21 5.82 2.40 11.00
N THR A 22 5.34 3.31 11.84
CA THR A 22 5.67 4.72 11.73
C THR A 22 7.16 4.95 11.93
N HIS A 23 7.75 4.22 12.86
CA HIS A 23 9.18 4.34 13.12
C HIS A 23 10.00 3.85 11.92
N HIS A 24 9.61 2.73 11.33
CA HIS A 24 10.33 2.16 10.20
C HIS A 24 10.11 2.93 8.90
N CYS A 25 8.95 3.55 8.76
CA CYS A 25 8.54 4.17 7.50
C CYS A 25 8.05 5.60 7.75
N PRO A 26 8.97 6.53 8.05
CA PRO A 26 8.56 7.93 8.23
C PRO A 26 7.97 8.46 6.93
N GLY A 27 7.01 9.35 7.07
CA GLY A 27 6.31 9.89 5.90
C GLY A 27 5.06 9.11 5.53
N ILE A 28 4.80 8.02 6.24
CA ILE A 28 3.58 7.23 6.05
C ILE A 28 2.70 7.42 7.28
N VAL A 29 1.43 7.70 7.05
CA VAL A 29 0.44 7.84 8.12
C VAL A 29 -0.64 6.79 7.93
N PHE A 30 -1.41 6.55 8.98
CA PHE A 30 -2.43 5.49 8.95
C PHE A 30 -3.79 6.11 9.18
N VAL A 31 -4.71 5.85 8.26
CA VAL A 31 -6.03 6.46 8.27
C VAL A 31 -7.07 5.36 8.39
N GLU A 32 -7.99 5.55 9.33
CA GLU A 32 -9.07 4.61 9.55
C GLU A 32 -10.04 4.64 8.38
N GLY A 33 -10.37 3.47 7.86
CA GLY A 33 -11.33 3.36 6.79
C GLY A 33 -12.35 2.26 7.10
N ILE A 34 -13.23 2.01 6.18
CA ILE A 34 -14.28 1.00 6.35
C ILE A 34 -13.66 -0.37 6.58
N SER A 35 -12.60 -0.66 5.88
CA SER A 35 -11.94 -1.97 5.95
C SER A 35 -10.75 -1.99 6.91
N GLY A 36 -10.65 -1.03 7.81
CA GLY A 36 -9.55 -0.92 8.75
C GLY A 36 -8.60 0.19 8.37
N LYS A 37 -7.46 0.21 9.04
CA LYS A 37 -6.49 1.26 8.80
C LYS A 37 -5.71 1.03 7.51
N ARG A 38 -5.48 2.11 6.79
CA ARG A 38 -4.73 2.08 5.53
C ARG A 38 -3.54 3.00 5.59
N ALA A 39 -2.42 2.54 5.07
CA ALA A 39 -1.20 3.35 4.97
C ALA A 39 -1.37 4.37 3.85
N ARG A 40 -1.03 5.61 4.14
CA ARG A 40 -1.20 6.72 3.23
C ARG A 40 0.03 7.60 3.28
N ILE A 41 0.38 8.23 2.16
CA ILE A 41 1.49 9.18 2.14
C ILE A 41 1.06 10.45 2.87
N ALA A 42 1.86 10.85 3.86
CA ALA A 42 1.54 12.02 4.68
C ALA A 42 1.38 13.27 3.81
N GLY A 43 0.36 14.05 4.12
CA GLY A 43 0.11 15.29 3.40
C GLY A 43 -0.58 15.12 2.06
N THR A 44 -0.95 13.91 1.71
CA THR A 44 -1.66 13.63 0.47
C THR A 44 -2.88 12.78 0.78
N GLY A 45 -3.74 12.59 -0.20
CA GLY A 45 -4.84 11.66 -0.04
C GLY A 45 -4.54 10.30 -0.65
N ILE A 46 -3.29 10.04 -0.98
CA ILE A 46 -2.91 8.87 -1.76
C ILE A 46 -2.45 7.74 -0.86
N GLU A 47 -3.05 6.57 -1.03
CA GLU A 47 -2.66 5.39 -0.27
C GLU A 47 -1.44 4.72 -0.89
N VAL A 48 -0.66 4.06 -0.05
CA VAL A 48 0.57 3.42 -0.50
C VAL A 48 0.29 2.40 -1.60
N TRP A 49 -0.79 1.62 -1.47
CA TRP A 49 -1.09 0.58 -2.47
C TRP A 49 -1.33 1.18 -3.85
N GLU A 50 -1.90 2.39 -3.92
CA GLU A 50 -2.14 3.04 -5.21
C GLU A 50 -0.83 3.35 -5.92
N VAL A 51 0.13 3.90 -5.17
CA VAL A 51 1.43 4.21 -5.74
C VAL A 51 2.17 2.94 -6.15
N VAL A 52 2.12 1.92 -5.31
CA VAL A 52 2.80 0.66 -5.61
C VAL A 52 2.19 -0.02 -6.83
N ALA A 53 0.87 0.00 -6.95
CA ALA A 53 0.21 -0.59 -8.12
C ALA A 53 0.68 0.10 -9.41
N THR A 54 0.75 1.43 -9.38
CA THR A 54 1.25 2.17 -10.53
C THR A 54 2.73 1.88 -10.79
N TYR A 55 3.52 1.82 -9.73
CA TYR A 55 4.94 1.51 -9.84
C TYR A 55 5.16 0.18 -10.55
N LYS A 56 4.37 -0.82 -10.18
CA LYS A 56 4.45 -2.13 -10.84
C LYS A 56 4.03 -2.05 -12.30
N SER A 57 3.00 -1.26 -12.58
CA SER A 57 2.48 -1.15 -13.94
C SER A 57 3.45 -0.48 -14.89
N VAL A 58 4.39 0.33 -14.35
CA VAL A 58 5.41 0.97 -15.18
C VAL A 58 6.75 0.23 -15.08
N GLY A 59 6.71 -1.02 -14.68
CA GLY A 59 7.90 -1.86 -14.66
C GLY A 59 8.91 -1.53 -13.58
N GLY A 60 8.49 -0.87 -12.51
CA GLY A 60 9.40 -0.49 -11.44
C GLY A 60 10.29 0.68 -11.77
N ASP A 61 9.89 1.50 -12.73
CA ASP A 61 10.65 2.66 -13.18
C ASP A 61 10.20 3.90 -12.43
N LEU A 62 11.07 4.42 -11.55
CA LEU A 62 10.73 5.59 -10.74
C LEU A 62 10.48 6.83 -11.57
N ARG A 63 11.14 6.96 -12.71
CA ARG A 63 10.93 8.10 -13.58
C ARG A 63 9.51 8.09 -14.17
N ARG A 64 9.06 6.91 -14.59
CA ARG A 64 7.70 6.77 -15.10
C ARG A 64 6.68 6.96 -14.01
N LEU A 65 6.97 6.48 -12.82
CA LEU A 65 6.11 6.71 -11.68
C LEU A 65 5.96 8.20 -11.41
N GLY A 66 7.06 8.94 -11.49
CA GLY A 66 7.04 10.38 -11.31
C GLY A 66 6.19 11.10 -12.32
N LYS A 67 6.09 10.57 -13.54
CA LYS A 67 5.22 11.16 -14.55
C LYS A 67 3.75 10.93 -14.23
N ALA A 68 3.43 9.77 -13.68
CA ALA A 68 2.05 9.45 -13.29
C ALA A 68 1.61 10.26 -12.08
N TYR A 69 2.53 10.49 -11.15
CA TYR A 69 2.24 11.25 -9.93
C TYR A 69 3.16 12.47 -9.87
N HIS A 70 3.02 13.35 -10.85
CA HIS A 70 3.94 14.48 -10.97
C HIS A 70 3.86 15.48 -9.82
N TRP A 71 2.80 15.39 -9.03
CA TRP A 71 2.66 16.26 -7.84
C TRP A 71 3.27 15.65 -6.58
N LEU A 72 3.73 14.42 -6.64
CA LEU A 72 4.43 13.82 -5.50
C LEU A 72 5.92 14.13 -5.61
N THR A 73 6.53 14.37 -4.45
CA THR A 73 7.98 14.56 -4.42
C THR A 73 8.67 13.20 -4.55
N SER A 74 9.94 13.25 -4.92
CA SER A 74 10.76 12.06 -4.97
C SER A 74 10.79 11.36 -3.60
N GLN A 75 10.87 12.15 -2.53
CA GLN A 75 10.89 11.60 -1.18
C GLN A 75 9.58 10.89 -0.85
N GLN A 76 8.46 11.46 -1.26
CA GLN A 76 7.15 10.84 -1.01
C GLN A 76 7.02 9.51 -1.75
N MET A 77 7.46 9.47 -2.99
CA MET A 77 7.43 8.24 -3.76
C MET A 77 8.33 7.17 -3.13
N LYS A 78 9.51 7.56 -2.69
CA LYS A 78 10.42 6.63 -2.04
C LYS A 78 9.87 6.13 -0.71
N SER A 79 9.15 6.98 0.02
CA SER A 79 8.51 6.55 1.25
C SER A 79 7.49 5.45 1.00
N ALA A 80 6.69 5.59 -0.05
CA ALA A 80 5.70 4.59 -0.39
C ALA A 80 6.37 3.27 -0.80
N ILE A 81 7.39 3.35 -1.64
CA ILE A 81 8.11 2.15 -2.07
C ILE A 81 8.81 1.49 -0.88
N GLY A 82 9.39 2.29 0.00
CA GLY A 82 10.01 1.75 1.21
C GLY A 82 9.03 1.03 2.10
N TYR A 83 7.85 1.57 2.25
CA TYR A 83 6.81 0.88 3.01
C TYR A 83 6.48 -0.46 2.37
N TYR A 84 6.38 -0.50 1.06
CA TYR A 84 6.11 -1.74 0.35
C TYR A 84 7.21 -2.78 0.61
N ASP A 85 8.46 -2.34 0.63
CA ASP A 85 9.57 -3.25 0.87
C ASP A 85 9.48 -3.93 2.23
N PHE A 86 8.98 -3.22 3.24
CA PHE A 86 8.79 -3.78 4.57
C PHE A 86 7.52 -4.62 4.71
N TYR A 87 6.47 -4.25 3.99
CA TYR A 87 5.15 -4.85 4.20
C TYR A 87 4.52 -5.29 2.89
N LYS A 88 5.26 -6.09 2.13
CA LYS A 88 4.82 -6.53 0.80
C LYS A 88 3.50 -7.25 0.81
N ALA A 89 3.35 -8.19 1.74
CA ALA A 89 2.12 -9.00 1.77
C ALA A 89 0.89 -8.15 2.02
N GLU A 90 1.02 -7.18 2.90
CA GLU A 90 -0.07 -6.28 3.23
C GLU A 90 -0.50 -5.47 1.99
N ILE A 91 0.46 -4.91 1.29
CA ILE A 91 0.19 -4.06 0.14
C ILE A 91 -0.30 -4.89 -1.05
N ASP A 92 0.30 -6.05 -1.27
CA ASP A 92 -0.15 -6.93 -2.34
C ASP A 92 -1.60 -7.36 -2.14
N ALA A 93 -1.97 -7.65 -0.89
CA ALA A 93 -3.35 -8.00 -0.58
C ALA A 93 -4.31 -6.85 -0.84
N LEU A 94 -3.89 -5.63 -0.52
CA LEU A 94 -4.72 -4.45 -0.78
C LEU A 94 -4.88 -4.20 -2.27
N ILE A 95 -3.82 -4.38 -3.05
CA ILE A 95 -3.90 -4.22 -4.49
C ILE A 95 -4.93 -5.20 -5.06
N ALA A 96 -4.82 -6.47 -4.69
CA ALA A 96 -5.73 -7.48 -5.18
C ALA A 96 -7.17 -7.18 -4.77
N LYS A 97 -7.37 -6.81 -3.52
CA LYS A 97 -8.69 -6.56 -2.99
C LYS A 97 -9.35 -5.33 -3.61
N ASN A 98 -8.58 -4.26 -3.74
CA ASN A 98 -9.13 -2.99 -4.20
C ASN A 98 -9.38 -2.97 -5.70
N GLU A 99 -8.63 -3.74 -6.45
CA GLU A 99 -8.88 -3.87 -7.87
C GLU A 99 -9.95 -4.90 -8.17
N GLY A 100 -10.26 -5.72 -7.17
CA GLY A 100 -11.32 -6.71 -7.31
C GLY A 100 -11.00 -7.79 -8.32
N TRP A 101 -9.74 -7.99 -8.62
CA TRP A 101 -9.34 -8.93 -9.67
C TRP A 101 -9.03 -10.29 -9.09
N THR A 102 -9.61 -11.32 -9.72
CA THR A 102 -9.17 -12.69 -9.51
C THR A 102 -7.87 -12.89 -10.29
N LEU A 103 -7.22 -14.02 -10.03
CA LEU A 103 -6.02 -14.36 -10.78
C LEU A 103 -6.32 -14.43 -12.28
N GLU A 104 -7.48 -14.95 -12.61
CA GLU A 104 -7.89 -15.06 -14.00
C GLU A 104 -8.06 -13.70 -14.65
N GLU A 105 -8.65 -12.77 -13.93
CA GLU A 105 -8.82 -11.41 -14.43
C GLU A 105 -7.48 -10.71 -14.63
N VAL A 106 -6.53 -10.98 -13.73
CA VAL A 106 -5.19 -10.44 -13.88
C VAL A 106 -4.52 -10.98 -15.14
N ARG A 107 -4.70 -12.27 -15.40
CA ARG A 107 -4.14 -12.88 -16.63
C ARG A 107 -4.69 -12.24 -17.87
N LYS A 108 -5.97 -11.94 -17.87
CA LYS A 108 -6.62 -11.30 -19.01
C LYS A 108 -6.11 -9.90 -19.24
N ARG A 109 -5.97 -9.15 -18.14
CA ARG A 109 -5.65 -7.74 -18.22
C ARG A 109 -4.18 -7.49 -18.42
N TYR A 110 -3.34 -8.34 -17.82
CA TYR A 110 -1.89 -8.22 -17.88
C TYR A 110 -1.28 -9.54 -18.28
N PRO A 111 -1.52 -9.98 -19.51
CA PRO A 111 -0.98 -11.28 -19.94
C PRO A 111 0.53 -11.35 -19.83
N ILE A 112 1.21 -10.23 -20.06
CA ILE A 112 2.66 -10.19 -19.98
C ILE A 112 3.16 -10.50 -18.58
N LEU A 113 2.48 -9.98 -17.56
CA LEU A 113 2.87 -10.20 -16.18
C LEU A 113 2.78 -11.65 -15.76
N VAL A 114 1.79 -12.34 -16.29
CA VAL A 114 1.56 -13.74 -15.92
C VAL A 114 2.28 -14.69 -16.85
N SER A 115 2.21 -14.43 -18.14
CA SER A 115 2.79 -15.34 -19.13
C SER A 115 4.29 -15.37 -19.08
N SER A 116 4.94 -14.35 -18.58
CA SER A 116 6.39 -14.36 -18.44
C SER A 116 6.89 -15.42 -17.47
N LYS A 117 5.97 -16.01 -16.73
CA LYS A 117 6.31 -17.07 -15.80
C LYS A 117 6.29 -18.45 -16.41
N ARG A 118 5.90 -18.55 -17.62
CA ARG A 118 5.89 -19.83 -18.32
C ARG A 118 7.22 -20.13 -18.95
#